data_95a934733775af38418962acbaa7ea51
#
_entry.id   95a934733775af38418962acbaa7ea51
#
_cell.length_a   1.000
_cell.length_b   1.000
_cell.length_c   1.000
_cell.angle_alpha   90.00
_cell.angle_beta   90.00
_cell.angle_gamma   90.00
#
_symmetry.space_group_name_H-M   'P 1'
#
loop_
_entity.id
_entity.type
_entity.pdbx_description
1 polymer ?
#
loop_
_entity_poly.entity_id
_entity_poly.type
_entity_poly.pdbx_seq_one_letter_code
_entity_poly.pdbx_strand_id
1 'polypeptide(L)'
;STNYAVLVCNTFPMCQGSWWPAMDFSQGFELWRPLGLSADGSPLEFHALTAIHYTHRLFAHAGCGLPGVLVWRLHRAGRLARQRRWIAVLALMQLATGLSNVVLDWPLVAAVLHTGGAAALMTALAWALCASRRAAPSQLAPSHEPAPRLQELRA
;
A
#
# COMPACT_ATOMS: atom_id res chain seq x y z
N SER A 1 -4.20 -10.95 -8.32
CA SER A 1 -5.51 -10.26 -8.31
C SER A 1 -6.51 -11.03 -7.48
N THR A 2 -7.25 -10.36 -6.60
CA THR A 2 -8.29 -10.97 -5.73
C THR A 2 -9.67 -10.91 -6.36
N ASN A 3 -9.81 -10.50 -7.62
CA ASN A 3 -11.09 -10.22 -8.27
C ASN A 3 -12.04 -11.43 -8.32
N TYR A 4 -11.53 -12.65 -8.32
CA TYR A 4 -12.33 -13.87 -8.30
C TYR A 4 -12.76 -14.33 -6.89
N ALA A 5 -12.29 -13.67 -5.83
CA ALA A 5 -12.60 -14.00 -4.44
C ALA A 5 -13.46 -12.92 -3.75
N VAL A 6 -14.04 -11.99 -4.51
CA VAL A 6 -14.63 -10.75 -3.98
C VAL A 6 -15.85 -10.92 -3.10
N LEU A 7 -16.69 -11.89 -3.35
CA LEU A 7 -17.96 -12.08 -2.63
C LEU A 7 -17.90 -13.10 -1.48
N VAL A 8 -16.72 -13.65 -1.21
CA VAL A 8 -16.59 -14.74 -0.22
C VAL A 8 -16.73 -14.24 1.22
N CYS A 9 -16.22 -13.05 1.55
CA CYS A 9 -16.43 -12.42 2.85
C CYS A 9 -17.55 -11.38 2.75
N ASN A 10 -18.76 -11.77 3.01
CA ASN A 10 -19.97 -10.94 2.90
C ASN A 10 -20.33 -10.16 4.17
N THR A 11 -19.58 -10.30 5.26
CA THR A 11 -19.76 -9.56 6.51
C THR A 11 -18.58 -8.65 6.82
N PHE A 12 -18.81 -7.59 7.57
CA PHE A 12 -17.77 -6.66 8.03
C PHE A 12 -18.05 -6.26 9.50
N PRO A 13 -17.03 -6.20 10.36
CA PRO A 13 -15.59 -6.42 10.13
C PRO A 13 -15.19 -7.91 10.01
N MET A 14 -16.05 -8.83 10.40
CA MET A 14 -15.84 -10.28 10.31
C MET A 14 -15.95 -10.77 8.86
N CYS A 15 -15.50 -12.01 8.61
CA CYS A 15 -15.71 -12.73 7.37
C CYS A 15 -16.61 -13.93 7.65
N GLN A 16 -17.75 -14.03 6.97
CA GLN A 16 -18.75 -15.11 7.17
C GLN A 16 -19.21 -15.23 8.65
N GLY A 17 -19.33 -14.10 9.34
CA GLY A 17 -19.72 -14.06 10.76
C GLY A 17 -18.64 -14.53 11.74
N SER A 18 -17.42 -14.85 11.29
CA SER A 18 -16.31 -15.29 12.13
C SER A 18 -15.11 -14.33 12.02
N TRP A 19 -14.39 -14.15 13.14
CA TRP A 19 -13.09 -13.48 13.14
C TRP A 19 -11.99 -14.33 12.52
N TRP A 20 -12.15 -15.65 12.52
CA TRP A 20 -11.23 -16.60 11.89
C TRP A 20 -12.04 -17.67 11.15
N PRO A 21 -12.48 -17.42 9.92
CA PRO A 21 -13.23 -18.40 9.13
C PRO A 21 -12.33 -19.58 8.72
N ALA A 22 -12.96 -20.68 8.26
CA ALA A 22 -12.23 -21.79 7.68
C ALA A 22 -11.54 -21.35 6.37
N MET A 23 -10.23 -21.58 6.29
CA MET A 23 -9.38 -21.11 5.20
C MET A 23 -8.39 -22.19 4.75
N ASP A 24 -8.21 -22.32 3.43
CA ASP A 24 -7.14 -23.13 2.84
C ASP A 24 -6.09 -22.23 2.19
N PHE A 25 -5.00 -22.03 2.89
CA PHE A 25 -3.88 -21.21 2.41
C PHE A 25 -3.04 -21.95 1.37
N SER A 26 -2.98 -23.28 1.41
CA SER A 26 -2.18 -24.08 0.49
C SER A 26 -2.70 -23.92 -0.95
N GLN A 27 -3.98 -24.15 -1.15
CA GLN A 27 -4.63 -23.97 -2.44
C GLN A 27 -4.78 -22.48 -2.79
N GLY A 28 -5.07 -21.60 -1.81
CA GLY A 28 -5.30 -20.17 -2.02
C GLY A 28 -4.07 -19.42 -2.55
N PHE A 29 -2.86 -19.82 -2.13
CA PHE A 29 -1.59 -19.13 -2.45
C PHE A 29 -0.63 -19.98 -3.31
N GLU A 30 -1.14 -20.98 -3.99
CA GLU A 30 -0.37 -21.69 -5.01
C GLU A 30 0.03 -20.76 -6.15
N LEU A 31 1.35 -20.63 -6.42
CA LEU A 31 1.90 -19.61 -7.33
C LEU A 31 1.79 -20.00 -8.80
N TRP A 32 1.94 -21.30 -9.11
CA TRP A 32 1.98 -21.82 -10.49
C TRP A 32 0.64 -22.44 -10.88
N ARG A 33 -0.35 -21.58 -11.14
CA ARG A 33 -1.68 -22.00 -11.57
C ARG A 33 -2.34 -20.96 -12.47
N PRO A 34 -3.32 -21.33 -13.32
CA PRO A 34 -4.15 -20.36 -14.04
C PRO A 34 -4.96 -19.49 -13.07
N LEU A 35 -5.24 -18.25 -13.46
CA LEU A 35 -6.02 -17.33 -12.61
C LEU A 35 -7.43 -17.87 -12.35
N GLY A 36 -7.80 -17.98 -11.07
CA GLY A 36 -9.11 -18.46 -10.65
C GLY A 36 -9.29 -19.97 -10.62
N LEU A 37 -8.27 -20.72 -11.01
CA LEU A 37 -8.26 -22.18 -11.03
C LEU A 37 -7.17 -22.72 -10.09
N SER A 38 -7.28 -23.98 -9.68
CA SER A 38 -6.20 -24.71 -9.03
C SER A 38 -5.19 -25.28 -10.05
N ALA A 39 -4.09 -25.88 -9.60
CA ALA A 39 -3.05 -26.41 -10.46
C ALA A 39 -3.54 -27.50 -11.41
N ASP A 40 -4.55 -28.27 -11.01
CA ASP A 40 -5.20 -29.30 -11.82
C ASP A 40 -6.25 -28.75 -12.81
N GLY A 41 -6.46 -27.42 -12.83
CA GLY A 41 -7.44 -26.75 -13.68
C GLY A 41 -8.88 -26.75 -13.17
N SER A 42 -9.15 -27.29 -11.97
CA SER A 42 -10.46 -27.22 -11.32
C SER A 42 -10.72 -25.82 -10.75
N PRO A 43 -11.99 -25.41 -10.54
CA PRO A 43 -12.30 -24.16 -9.83
C PRO A 43 -11.72 -24.19 -8.41
N LEU A 44 -11.26 -23.01 -7.93
CA LEU A 44 -10.79 -22.86 -6.56
C LEU A 44 -11.90 -23.16 -5.56
N GLU A 45 -11.58 -23.90 -4.52
CA GLU A 45 -12.51 -24.17 -3.45
C GLU A 45 -12.86 -22.93 -2.63
N PHE A 46 -14.02 -22.94 -2.00
CA PHE A 46 -14.52 -21.80 -1.22
C PHE A 46 -13.56 -21.40 -0.09
N HIS A 47 -12.92 -22.37 0.58
CA HIS A 47 -11.96 -22.09 1.66
C HIS A 47 -10.66 -21.45 1.16
N ALA A 48 -10.23 -21.77 -0.07
CA ALA A 48 -9.09 -21.14 -0.72
C ALA A 48 -9.42 -19.67 -1.10
N LEU A 49 -10.59 -19.43 -1.65
CA LEU A 49 -11.08 -18.08 -1.94
C LEU A 49 -11.23 -17.25 -0.65
N THR A 50 -11.68 -17.89 0.44
CA THR A 50 -11.76 -17.25 1.77
C THR A 50 -10.37 -16.83 2.25
N ALA A 51 -9.36 -17.69 2.14
CA ALA A 51 -7.99 -17.39 2.52
C ALA A 51 -7.44 -16.16 1.75
N ILE A 52 -7.67 -16.10 0.43
CA ILE A 52 -7.25 -14.98 -0.42
C ILE A 52 -7.92 -13.67 0.02
N HIS A 53 -9.25 -13.69 0.15
CA HIS A 53 -10.01 -12.46 0.50
C HIS A 53 -9.70 -11.99 1.92
N TYR A 54 -9.60 -12.90 2.88
CA TYR A 54 -9.28 -12.58 4.26
C TYR A 54 -7.88 -11.96 4.39
N THR A 55 -6.90 -12.55 3.72
CA THR A 55 -5.53 -12.02 3.66
C THR A 55 -5.50 -10.61 3.04
N HIS A 56 -6.26 -10.40 1.94
CA HIS A 56 -6.38 -9.06 1.35
C HIS A 56 -6.95 -8.05 2.36
N ARG A 57 -7.96 -8.40 3.16
CA ARG A 57 -8.50 -7.54 4.22
C ARG A 57 -7.46 -7.22 5.30
N LEU A 58 -6.67 -8.20 5.74
CA LEU A 58 -5.59 -7.95 6.71
C LEU A 58 -4.57 -6.95 6.16
N PHE A 59 -4.13 -7.14 4.92
CA PHE A 59 -3.22 -6.19 4.27
C PHE A 59 -3.86 -4.82 4.02
N ALA A 60 -5.17 -4.75 3.80
CA ALA A 60 -5.86 -3.48 3.64
C ALA A 60 -5.84 -2.64 4.93
N HIS A 61 -5.96 -3.27 6.11
CA HIS A 61 -5.81 -2.55 7.39
C HIS A 61 -4.40 -1.95 7.55
N ALA A 62 -3.35 -2.72 7.26
CA ALA A 62 -1.98 -2.22 7.25
C ALA A 62 -1.79 -1.14 6.16
N GLY A 63 -2.33 -1.38 4.97
CA GLY A 63 -2.27 -0.47 3.82
C GLY A 63 -2.98 0.87 4.04
N CYS A 64 -3.96 0.94 4.94
CA CYS A 64 -4.58 2.19 5.39
C CYS A 64 -3.81 2.82 6.56
N GLY A 65 -3.33 2.02 7.50
CA GLY A 65 -2.63 2.49 8.69
C GLY A 65 -1.27 3.12 8.37
N LEU A 66 -0.46 2.45 7.56
CA LEU A 66 0.90 2.91 7.24
C LEU A 66 0.93 4.27 6.52
N PRO A 67 0.13 4.53 5.45
CA PRO A 67 0.03 5.85 4.86
C PRO A 67 -0.47 6.91 5.84
N GLY A 68 -1.38 6.57 6.74
CA GLY A 68 -1.85 7.46 7.81
C GLY A 68 -0.71 7.93 8.73
N VAL A 69 0.08 6.99 9.22
CA VAL A 69 1.28 7.28 10.04
C VAL A 69 2.29 8.12 9.25
N LEU A 70 2.53 7.78 7.98
CA LEU A 70 3.44 8.54 7.11
C LEU A 70 2.97 10.00 6.94
N VAL A 71 1.69 10.19 6.62
CA VAL A 71 1.06 11.53 6.48
C VAL A 71 1.21 12.33 7.75
N TRP A 72 0.95 11.73 8.92
CA TRP A 72 1.10 12.38 10.21
C TRP A 72 2.56 12.78 10.48
N ARG A 73 3.54 11.89 10.24
CA ARG A 73 4.97 12.19 10.41
C ARG A 73 5.44 13.30 9.48
N LEU A 74 5.05 13.27 8.20
CA LEU A 74 5.38 14.32 7.23
C LEU A 74 4.73 15.66 7.60
N HIS A 75 3.53 15.62 8.19
CA HIS A 75 2.88 16.83 8.70
C HIS A 75 3.66 17.44 9.86
N ARG A 76 4.01 16.64 10.85
CA ARG A 76 4.80 17.07 12.01
C ARG A 76 6.17 17.63 11.61
N ALA A 77 6.78 17.06 10.60
CA ALA A 77 8.06 17.52 10.07
C ALA A 77 7.98 18.74 9.14
N GLY A 78 6.78 19.23 8.80
CA GLY A 78 6.58 20.34 7.87
C GLY A 78 7.06 20.06 6.44
N ARG A 79 7.21 18.78 6.05
CA ARG A 79 7.85 18.37 4.80
C ARG A 79 6.85 17.81 3.80
N LEU A 80 7.20 17.91 2.50
CA LEU A 80 6.50 17.26 1.39
C LEU A 80 4.98 17.54 1.37
N ALA A 81 4.57 18.80 1.57
CA ALA A 81 3.17 19.16 1.74
C ALA A 81 2.26 18.70 0.57
N ARG A 82 2.76 18.77 -0.66
CA ARG A 82 2.02 18.34 -1.86
C ARG A 82 1.85 16.82 -1.89
N GLN A 83 2.94 16.07 -1.69
CA GLN A 83 2.93 14.60 -1.67
C GLN A 83 2.07 14.07 -0.53
N ARG A 84 2.23 14.63 0.67
CA ARG A 84 1.42 14.30 1.84
C ARG A 84 -0.07 14.44 1.57
N ARG A 85 -0.51 15.54 0.90
CA ARG A 85 -1.91 15.77 0.56
C ARG A 85 -2.44 14.68 -0.37
N TRP A 86 -1.69 14.35 -1.43
CA TRP A 86 -2.07 13.30 -2.37
C TRP A 86 -2.14 11.92 -1.71
N ILE A 87 -1.15 11.58 -0.90
CA ILE A 87 -1.16 10.30 -0.14
C ILE A 87 -2.39 10.23 0.76
N ALA A 88 -2.72 11.29 1.49
CA ALA A 88 -3.88 11.32 2.36
C ALA A 88 -5.20 11.15 1.59
N VAL A 89 -5.40 11.89 0.49
CA VAL A 89 -6.61 11.81 -0.34
C VAL A 89 -6.75 10.41 -0.95
N LEU A 90 -5.66 9.87 -1.51
CA LEU A 90 -5.69 8.55 -2.14
C LEU A 90 -5.89 7.43 -1.11
N ALA A 91 -5.30 7.52 0.08
CA ALA A 91 -5.54 6.56 1.15
C ALA A 91 -7.00 6.58 1.64
N LEU A 92 -7.60 7.76 1.80
CA LEU A 92 -9.02 7.89 2.15
C LEU A 92 -9.92 7.34 1.04
N MET A 93 -9.59 7.59 -0.22
CA MET A 93 -10.33 7.03 -1.36
C MET A 93 -10.23 5.50 -1.39
N GLN A 94 -9.05 4.91 -1.07
CA GLN A 94 -8.89 3.47 -0.96
C GLN A 94 -9.79 2.87 0.12
N LEU A 95 -9.87 3.51 1.28
CA LEU A 95 -10.74 3.08 2.36
C LEU A 95 -12.22 3.16 1.94
N ALA A 96 -12.64 4.28 1.37
CA ALA A 96 -14.03 4.50 0.94
C ALA A 96 -14.46 3.49 -0.16
N THR A 97 -13.65 3.33 -1.21
CA THR A 97 -13.95 2.39 -2.31
C THR A 97 -13.84 0.93 -1.88
N GLY A 98 -12.88 0.60 -1.00
CA GLY A 98 -12.75 -0.74 -0.43
C GLY A 98 -13.96 -1.12 0.43
N LEU A 99 -14.43 -0.20 1.26
CA LEU A 99 -15.63 -0.42 2.10
C LEU A 99 -16.89 -0.51 1.23
N SER A 100 -17.05 0.36 0.22
CA SER A 100 -18.19 0.31 -0.68
C SER A 100 -18.27 -0.99 -1.48
N ASN A 101 -17.14 -1.58 -1.85
CA ASN A 101 -17.11 -2.90 -2.47
C ASN A 101 -17.67 -4.02 -1.58
N VAL A 102 -17.55 -3.89 -0.26
CA VAL A 102 -18.10 -4.88 0.69
C VAL A 102 -19.57 -4.61 1.00
N VAL A 103 -19.94 -3.33 1.19
CA VAL A 103 -21.27 -2.94 1.67
C VAL A 103 -22.30 -2.89 0.53
N LEU A 104 -21.87 -2.57 -0.70
CA LEU A 104 -22.73 -2.37 -1.87
C LEU A 104 -22.65 -3.50 -2.90
N ASP A 105 -22.24 -4.69 -2.48
CA ASP A 105 -22.13 -5.87 -3.36
C ASP A 105 -21.33 -5.62 -4.64
N TRP A 106 -20.13 -5.01 -4.49
CA TRP A 106 -19.17 -4.86 -5.58
C TRP A 106 -19.63 -3.99 -6.77
N PRO A 107 -20.01 -2.73 -6.54
CA PRO A 107 -20.35 -1.85 -7.67
C PRO A 107 -19.12 -1.63 -8.57
N LEU A 108 -19.29 -1.81 -9.87
CA LEU A 108 -18.21 -1.75 -10.87
C LEU A 108 -17.37 -0.47 -10.76
N VAL A 109 -18.03 0.67 -10.56
CA VAL A 109 -17.34 1.97 -10.43
C VAL A 109 -16.40 1.98 -9.22
N ALA A 110 -16.85 1.49 -8.07
CA ALA A 110 -16.00 1.44 -6.87
C ALA A 110 -14.86 0.43 -7.04
N ALA A 111 -15.08 -0.70 -7.70
CA ALA A 111 -14.06 -1.68 -8.00
C ALA A 111 -12.95 -1.12 -8.90
N VAL A 112 -13.32 -0.42 -9.97
CA VAL A 112 -12.38 0.24 -10.89
C VAL A 112 -11.61 1.36 -10.18
N LEU A 113 -12.31 2.21 -9.41
CA LEU A 113 -11.68 3.29 -8.64
C LEU A 113 -10.76 2.75 -7.55
N HIS A 114 -11.10 1.63 -6.92
CA HIS A 114 -10.24 0.97 -5.93
C HIS A 114 -8.93 0.48 -6.56
N THR A 115 -9.01 -0.20 -7.70
CA THR A 115 -7.82 -0.69 -8.41
C THR A 115 -6.96 0.46 -8.96
N GLY A 116 -7.57 1.42 -9.64
CA GLY A 116 -6.87 2.60 -10.18
C GLY A 116 -6.29 3.50 -9.07
N GLY A 117 -7.03 3.65 -7.99
CA GLY A 117 -6.59 4.41 -6.82
C GLY A 117 -5.40 3.76 -6.09
N ALA A 118 -5.35 2.41 -6.03
CA ALA A 118 -4.19 1.70 -5.50
C ALA A 118 -2.93 2.00 -6.33
N ALA A 119 -3.02 1.96 -7.66
CA ALA A 119 -1.91 2.32 -8.55
C ALA A 119 -1.47 3.79 -8.36
N ALA A 120 -2.43 4.71 -8.25
CA ALA A 120 -2.15 6.12 -7.99
C ALA A 120 -1.49 6.35 -6.62
N LEU A 121 -1.92 5.62 -5.58
CA LEU A 121 -1.32 5.68 -4.25
C LEU A 121 0.14 5.21 -4.26
N MET A 122 0.41 4.09 -4.94
CA MET A 122 1.79 3.59 -5.11
C MET A 122 2.68 4.61 -5.84
N THR A 123 2.15 5.25 -6.88
CA THR A 123 2.84 6.33 -7.61
C THR A 123 3.13 7.54 -6.71
N ALA A 124 2.16 7.95 -5.89
CA ALA A 124 2.33 9.06 -4.94
C ALA A 124 3.37 8.74 -3.86
N LEU A 125 3.42 7.50 -3.36
CA LEU A 125 4.43 7.04 -2.40
C LEU A 125 5.83 7.02 -3.03
N ALA A 126 5.96 6.51 -4.25
CA ALA A 126 7.24 6.53 -5.00
C ALA A 126 7.71 7.98 -5.24
N TRP A 127 6.80 8.87 -5.64
CA TRP A 127 7.12 10.29 -5.79
C TRP A 127 7.58 10.94 -4.48
N ALA A 128 6.92 10.65 -3.36
CA ALA A 128 7.32 11.14 -2.05
C ALA A 128 8.72 10.63 -1.66
N LEU A 129 9.01 9.36 -1.94
CA LEU A 129 10.34 8.76 -1.70
C LEU A 129 11.43 9.45 -2.54
N CYS A 130 11.19 9.65 -3.83
CA CYS A 130 12.14 10.36 -4.71
C CYS A 130 12.36 11.82 -4.25
N ALA A 131 11.30 12.52 -3.87
CA ALA A 131 11.39 13.89 -3.37
C ALA A 131 12.14 13.97 -2.03
N SER A 132 11.96 13.00 -1.14
CA SER A 132 12.66 12.94 0.14
C SER A 132 14.17 12.74 -0.02
N ARG A 133 14.57 11.90 -0.98
CA ARG A 133 16.01 11.65 -1.30
C ARG A 133 16.69 12.89 -1.87
N ARG A 134 16.00 13.66 -2.74
CA ARG A 134 16.52 14.91 -3.30
C ARG A 134 16.66 16.02 -2.26
N ALA A 135 15.84 16.02 -1.23
CA ALA A 135 15.85 16.99 -0.15
C ALA A 135 16.83 16.64 0.99
N ALA A 136 17.52 15.49 0.93
CA ALA A 136 18.60 15.16 1.85
C ALA A 136 19.81 16.02 1.49
N PRO A 137 20.42 16.79 2.44
CA PRO A 137 21.64 17.54 2.17
C PRO A 137 22.74 16.59 1.71
N SER A 138 23.50 17.00 0.67
CA SER A 138 24.70 16.29 0.24
C SER A 138 25.75 16.43 1.34
N GLN A 139 25.79 15.51 2.30
CA GLN A 139 26.79 15.50 3.40
C GLN A 139 28.19 15.08 2.94
N LEU A 140 28.43 15.10 1.63
CA LEU A 140 29.72 14.71 1.02
C LEU A 140 30.40 15.88 0.29
N ALA A 141 30.14 17.12 0.68
CA ALA A 141 31.13 18.17 0.34
C ALA A 141 32.26 18.05 1.35
N PRO A 142 33.48 17.63 0.95
CA PRO A 142 34.64 17.76 1.83
C PRO A 142 34.77 19.25 2.17
N SER A 143 34.84 19.55 3.46
CA SER A 143 35.23 20.87 3.93
C SER A 143 36.56 21.21 3.29
N HIS A 144 36.55 22.11 2.29
CA HIS A 144 37.74 22.76 1.82
C HIS A 144 38.22 23.59 3.00
N GLU A 145 39.06 22.98 3.82
CA GLU A 145 39.88 23.71 4.77
C GLU A 145 40.80 24.59 3.95
N PRO A 146 40.74 25.92 4.07
CA PRO A 146 41.65 26.81 3.31
C PRO A 146 43.06 26.50 3.78
N ALA A 147 43.94 26.15 2.83
CA ALA A 147 45.34 25.92 3.08
C ALA A 147 45.93 27.11 3.84
N PRO A 148 46.72 26.90 4.91
CA PRO A 148 47.34 27.98 5.66
C PRO A 148 48.22 28.82 4.70
N ARG A 149 47.99 30.14 4.69
CA ARG A 149 48.77 31.08 3.88
C ARG A 149 50.23 31.07 4.37
N LEU A 150 51.11 30.56 3.53
CA LEU A 150 52.55 30.57 3.74
C LEU A 150 53.16 31.99 3.74
N GLN A 151 52.43 33.03 4.14
CA GLN A 151 52.89 34.40 4.15
C GLN A 151 53.44 34.89 5.48
N GLU A 152 53.42 34.09 6.55
CA GLU A 152 53.95 34.51 7.86
C GLU A 152 55.35 33.97 8.21
N LEU A 153 56.07 33.40 7.26
CA LEU A 153 57.46 32.93 7.50
C LEU A 153 58.53 33.84 6.87
N ARG A 154 58.25 35.12 6.63
CA ARG A 154 59.24 36.11 6.23
C ARG A 154 59.10 37.36 7.08
N ALA A 155 59.56 37.27 8.35
CA ALA A 155 59.90 38.39 9.20
C ALA A 155 61.04 37.95 10.10
#